data_8c0839c59ff508046d20824a0182514f
#
_entry.id   8c0839c59ff508046d20824a0182514f
#
_cell.length_a   1.000
_cell.length_b   1.000
_cell.length_c   1.000
_cell.angle_alpha   90.00
_cell.angle_beta   90.00
_cell.angle_gamma   90.00
#
_symmetry.space_group_name_H-M   'P 1'
#
loop_
_entity.id
_entity.type
_entity.pdbx_description
1 polymer ?
#
loop_
_entity_poly.entity_id
_entity_poly.type
_entity_poly.pdbx_seq_one_letter_code
_entity_poly.pdbx_strand_id
1 'polypeptide(L)'
;CAKCHKFDQVDKNQTLDQSGGELHFGKFHGAHLNQKSPNTGKPINCVNCHGNISEDHRRGAKDVMRFDGDIFGDKKPMYTAQEQNQVCFACHQPAKLREKLWAHDVHAMKLPCASCHTLHPKDDAMKGIQPKNRVKLCVDCHGEQQKRKAAKEAQSQTQSTEQKDK
;
A
#
# COMPACT_ATOMS: atom_id res chain seq x y z
N CYS A 1 -17.36 -11.39 -1.56
CA CYS A 1 -16.65 -10.27 -2.21
C CYS A 1 -17.45 -9.76 -3.40
N ALA A 2 -17.58 -10.53 -4.49
CA ALA A 2 -18.19 -10.09 -5.73
C ALA A 2 -19.68 -9.66 -5.63
N LYS A 3 -20.40 -10.05 -4.58
CA LYS A 3 -21.77 -9.57 -4.35
C LYS A 3 -21.84 -8.12 -3.90
N CYS A 4 -20.85 -7.68 -3.13
CA CYS A 4 -20.79 -6.33 -2.56
C CYS A 4 -19.74 -5.46 -3.27
N HIS A 5 -18.62 -6.05 -3.67
CA HIS A 5 -17.57 -5.41 -4.45
C HIS A 5 -17.79 -5.76 -5.91
N LYS A 6 -18.44 -4.87 -6.65
CA LYS A 6 -18.77 -5.09 -8.07
C LYS A 6 -17.58 -4.70 -8.94
N PHE A 7 -17.02 -5.66 -9.67
CA PHE A 7 -15.81 -5.48 -10.47
C PHE A 7 -16.06 -4.94 -11.90
N ASP A 8 -17.26 -5.14 -12.43
CA ASP A 8 -17.56 -4.86 -13.83
C ASP A 8 -18.30 -3.53 -14.06
N GLN A 9 -18.73 -2.88 -13.02
CA GLN A 9 -19.45 -1.62 -13.10
C GLN A 9 -18.79 -0.61 -12.16
N VAL A 10 -17.88 0.17 -12.71
CA VAL A 10 -17.43 1.41 -12.04
C VAL A 10 -18.53 2.44 -12.25
N ASP A 11 -19.56 2.40 -11.45
CA ASP A 11 -20.39 3.57 -11.25
C ASP A 11 -19.57 4.58 -10.46
N LYS A 12 -19.19 5.67 -11.09
CA LYS A 12 -18.42 6.77 -10.50
C LYS A 12 -19.09 7.39 -9.28
N ASN A 13 -20.36 7.06 -9.04
CA ASN A 13 -21.19 7.61 -7.98
C ASN A 13 -21.50 6.58 -6.87
N GLN A 14 -21.05 5.34 -6.96
CA GLN A 14 -21.22 4.35 -5.91
C GLN A 14 -19.98 4.27 -5.02
N THR A 15 -20.01 4.96 -3.92
CA THR A 15 -19.16 4.66 -2.77
C THR A 15 -19.65 3.37 -2.13
N LEU A 16 -18.83 2.32 -2.17
CA LEU A 16 -19.19 0.99 -1.63
C LEU A 16 -19.08 0.89 -0.11
N ASP A 17 -18.55 1.90 0.53
CA ASP A 17 -18.67 2.07 1.95
C ASP A 17 -19.07 3.53 2.26
N GLN A 18 -19.77 3.69 3.37
CA GLN A 18 -20.15 5.01 3.87
C GLN A 18 -18.95 5.83 4.37
N SER A 19 -17.74 5.28 4.33
CA SER A 19 -16.50 5.95 4.71
C SER A 19 -15.83 6.68 3.54
N GLY A 20 -16.44 6.67 2.35
CA GLY A 20 -15.98 7.44 1.20
C GLY A 20 -14.79 6.86 0.44
N GLY A 21 -14.45 5.61 0.67
CA GLY A 21 -13.43 4.91 -0.10
C GLY A 21 -13.92 4.55 -1.49
N GLU A 22 -13.30 5.14 -2.51
CA GLU A 22 -13.51 4.73 -3.90
C GLU A 22 -12.88 3.36 -4.12
N LEU A 23 -13.70 2.33 -4.25
CA LEU A 23 -13.25 1.00 -4.66
C LEU A 23 -13.08 0.96 -6.17
N HIS A 24 -11.88 1.29 -6.64
CA HIS A 24 -11.54 1.24 -8.06
C HIS A 24 -11.18 -0.18 -8.47
N PHE A 25 -12.18 -0.93 -8.87
CA PHE A 25 -11.98 -2.22 -9.51
C PHE A 25 -12.03 -2.07 -11.02
N GLY A 26 -10.94 -1.61 -11.63
CA GLY A 26 -10.80 -1.64 -13.07
C GLY A 26 -10.53 -3.06 -13.59
N LYS A 27 -10.67 -3.27 -14.90
CA LYS A 27 -10.36 -4.54 -15.59
C LYS A 27 -8.96 -5.11 -15.27
N PHE A 28 -8.05 -4.29 -14.79
CA PHE A 28 -6.66 -4.66 -14.43
C PHE A 28 -6.50 -5.16 -13.00
N HIS A 29 -7.52 -5.09 -12.16
CA HIS A 29 -7.56 -5.86 -10.93
C HIS A 29 -7.35 -7.34 -11.25
N GLY A 30 -7.75 -7.74 -12.44
CA GLY A 30 -7.51 -9.05 -12.99
C GLY A 30 -6.06 -9.42 -13.27
N ALA A 31 -5.08 -8.51 -13.19
CA ALA A 31 -3.69 -8.88 -13.42
C ALA A 31 -3.23 -9.98 -12.47
N HIS A 32 -3.59 -9.92 -11.19
CA HIS A 32 -3.37 -11.00 -10.23
C HIS A 32 -4.46 -12.07 -10.29
N LEU A 33 -5.74 -11.70 -10.42
CA LEU A 33 -6.86 -12.62 -10.38
C LEU A 33 -6.89 -13.61 -11.56
N ASN A 34 -6.26 -13.27 -12.68
CA ASN A 34 -6.15 -14.14 -13.86
C ASN A 34 -4.89 -15.02 -13.84
N GLN A 35 -4.08 -14.94 -12.78
CA GLN A 35 -2.87 -15.73 -12.62
C GLN A 35 -3.10 -16.91 -11.66
N LYS A 36 -2.23 -17.90 -11.77
CA LYS A 36 -2.15 -18.96 -10.78
C LYS A 36 -1.08 -18.64 -9.76
N SER A 37 -1.38 -18.91 -8.51
CA SER A 37 -0.39 -18.81 -7.43
C SER A 37 0.80 -19.72 -7.73
N PRO A 38 2.04 -19.22 -7.70
CA PRO A 38 3.22 -20.04 -7.93
C PRO A 38 3.41 -21.12 -6.86
N ASN A 39 2.82 -20.92 -5.68
CA ASN A 39 2.97 -21.84 -4.56
C ASN A 39 1.93 -22.96 -4.57
N THR A 40 0.74 -22.73 -5.10
CA THR A 40 -0.38 -23.68 -5.00
C THR A 40 -0.91 -24.14 -6.36
N GLY A 41 -0.52 -23.49 -7.45
CA GLY A 41 -1.05 -23.71 -8.80
C GLY A 41 -2.53 -23.33 -8.97
N LYS A 42 -3.19 -22.87 -7.91
CA LYS A 42 -4.61 -22.47 -7.92
C LYS A 42 -4.77 -21.01 -8.38
N PRO A 43 -5.92 -20.65 -8.97
CA PRO A 43 -6.20 -19.26 -9.32
C PRO A 43 -6.11 -18.35 -8.10
N ILE A 44 -5.47 -17.19 -8.27
CA ILE A 44 -5.39 -16.15 -7.25
C ILE A 44 -6.75 -15.47 -7.13
N ASN A 45 -7.19 -15.22 -5.90
CA ASN A 45 -8.45 -14.54 -5.61
C ASN A 45 -8.27 -13.54 -4.46
N CYS A 46 -9.33 -12.83 -4.10
CA CYS A 46 -9.29 -11.76 -3.10
C CYS A 46 -8.71 -12.21 -1.76
N VAL A 47 -9.03 -13.42 -1.30
CA VAL A 47 -8.57 -13.91 0.00
C VAL A 47 -7.09 -14.25 0.04
N ASN A 48 -6.43 -14.41 -1.10
CA ASN A 48 -4.97 -14.60 -1.13
C ASN A 48 -4.22 -13.37 -0.65
N CYS A 49 -4.81 -12.18 -0.85
CA CYS A 49 -4.23 -10.91 -0.40
C CYS A 49 -4.91 -10.40 0.87
N HIS A 50 -6.24 -10.48 0.95
CA HIS A 50 -7.01 -9.89 2.04
C HIS A 50 -7.31 -10.86 3.20
N GLY A 51 -6.96 -12.13 3.06
CA GLY A 51 -7.20 -13.14 4.10
C GLY A 51 -8.66 -13.58 4.20
N ASN A 52 -8.98 -14.27 5.29
CA ASN A 52 -10.33 -14.71 5.58
C ASN A 52 -11.17 -13.55 6.07
N ILE A 53 -12.26 -13.29 5.38
CA ILE A 53 -13.09 -12.10 5.59
C ILE A 53 -14.31 -12.50 6.40
N SER A 54 -14.45 -11.98 7.62
CA SER A 54 -15.64 -12.13 8.46
C SER A 54 -16.76 -11.20 8.03
N GLU A 55 -17.94 -11.41 8.60
CA GLU A 55 -19.08 -10.48 8.43
C GLU A 55 -18.79 -9.09 9.01
N ASP A 56 -17.91 -9.01 10.01
CA ASP A 56 -17.54 -7.77 10.70
C ASP A 56 -16.39 -7.01 10.03
N HIS A 57 -15.89 -7.45 8.87
CA HIS A 57 -14.76 -6.81 8.19
C HIS A 57 -14.97 -5.31 7.90
N ARG A 58 -16.22 -4.86 7.75
CA ARG A 58 -16.57 -3.43 7.56
C ARG A 58 -16.50 -2.62 8.85
N ARG A 59 -16.48 -3.29 10.01
CA ARG A 59 -16.43 -2.68 11.34
C ARG A 59 -15.01 -2.64 11.91
N GLY A 60 -13.99 -2.80 11.07
CA GLY A 60 -12.59 -2.74 11.49
C GLY A 60 -12.04 -4.03 12.08
N ALA A 61 -12.70 -5.16 11.84
CA ALA A 61 -12.15 -6.47 12.21
C ALA A 61 -10.76 -6.67 11.60
N LYS A 62 -9.85 -7.24 12.42
CA LYS A 62 -8.45 -7.46 12.01
C LYS A 62 -8.23 -8.75 11.20
N ASP A 63 -9.29 -9.38 10.74
CA ASP A 63 -9.27 -10.57 9.91
C ASP A 63 -9.12 -10.26 8.41
N VAL A 64 -9.21 -8.98 8.05
CA VAL A 64 -9.00 -8.50 6.68
C VAL A 64 -7.71 -7.73 6.62
N MET A 65 -6.75 -8.20 5.82
CA MET A 65 -5.56 -7.43 5.50
C MET A 65 -5.96 -6.15 4.75
N ARG A 66 -5.64 -5.01 5.34
CA ARG A 66 -5.83 -3.68 4.76
C ARG A 66 -4.47 -3.09 4.43
N PHE A 67 -4.25 -2.86 3.15
CA PHE A 67 -3.02 -2.28 2.67
C PHE A 67 -3.14 -0.75 2.75
N ASP A 68 -2.16 -0.14 3.39
CA ASP A 68 -2.06 1.31 3.54
C ASP A 68 -0.67 1.74 3.08
N GLY A 69 -0.63 2.55 2.04
CA GLY A 69 0.61 3.10 1.47
C GLY A 69 0.97 4.49 1.98
N ASP A 70 0.11 5.11 2.77
CA ASP A 70 0.35 6.46 3.31
C ASP A 70 1.27 6.39 4.53
N ILE A 71 2.56 6.63 4.29
CA ILE A 71 3.60 6.66 5.34
C ILE A 71 3.73 8.02 6.04
N PHE A 72 3.04 9.04 5.54
CA PHE A 72 3.07 10.40 6.06
C PHE A 72 1.76 10.81 6.73
N GLY A 73 0.74 10.00 6.66
CA GLY A 73 -0.54 10.26 7.28
C GLY A 73 -0.51 10.22 8.80
N ASP A 74 -1.43 10.91 9.42
CA ASP A 74 -1.55 10.97 10.88
C ASP A 74 -2.20 9.70 11.46
N LYS A 75 -2.83 8.88 10.62
CA LYS A 75 -3.49 7.65 11.04
C LYS A 75 -2.49 6.51 11.12
N LYS A 76 -2.45 5.86 12.27
CA LYS A 76 -1.69 4.63 12.41
C LYS A 76 -2.33 3.52 11.56
N PRO A 77 -1.59 2.90 10.63
CA PRO A 77 -2.12 1.79 9.84
C PRO A 77 -2.49 0.61 10.74
N MET A 78 -3.50 -0.17 10.32
CA MET A 78 -3.96 -1.34 11.06
C MET A 78 -2.89 -2.44 11.13
N TYR A 79 -2.09 -2.55 10.08
CA TYR A 79 -1.00 -3.51 9.94
C TYR A 79 0.31 -2.79 9.66
N THR A 80 1.39 -3.30 10.22
CA THR A 80 2.74 -2.79 9.96
C THR A 80 3.12 -3.00 8.50
N ALA A 81 4.13 -2.26 8.02
CA ALA A 81 4.68 -2.45 6.69
C ALA A 81 5.14 -3.90 6.46
N GLN A 82 5.74 -4.50 7.48
CA GLN A 82 6.21 -5.88 7.40
C GLN A 82 5.07 -6.88 7.24
N GLU A 83 3.99 -6.75 8.01
CA GLU A 83 2.81 -7.62 7.89
C GLU A 83 2.15 -7.49 6.52
N GLN A 84 2.00 -6.27 6.01
CA GLN A 84 1.46 -6.02 4.67
C GLN A 84 2.34 -6.65 3.59
N ASN A 85 3.65 -6.49 3.69
CA ASN A 85 4.61 -6.97 2.69
C ASN A 85 4.75 -8.50 2.67
N GLN A 86 4.56 -9.18 3.79
CA GLN A 86 4.57 -10.64 3.83
C GLN A 86 3.55 -11.27 2.87
N VAL A 87 2.40 -10.62 2.68
CA VAL A 87 1.41 -11.06 1.69
C VAL A 87 1.98 -11.06 0.27
N CYS A 88 2.71 -10.01 -0.07
CA CYS A 88 3.36 -9.89 -1.39
C CYS A 88 4.52 -10.87 -1.54
N PHE A 89 5.34 -11.02 -0.50
CA PHE A 89 6.49 -11.90 -0.47
C PHE A 89 6.13 -13.38 -0.56
N ALA A 90 4.91 -13.75 -0.26
CA ALA A 90 4.43 -15.11 -0.49
C ALA A 90 4.58 -15.55 -1.96
N CYS A 91 4.56 -14.60 -2.90
CA CYS A 91 4.74 -14.86 -4.33
C CYS A 91 5.93 -14.10 -4.94
N HIS A 92 6.18 -12.86 -4.49
CA HIS A 92 7.26 -11.99 -4.98
C HIS A 92 8.50 -12.15 -4.11
N GLN A 93 9.46 -12.96 -4.57
CA GLN A 93 10.68 -13.23 -3.82
C GLN A 93 11.54 -11.95 -3.69
N PRO A 94 11.94 -11.52 -2.48
CA PRO A 94 12.72 -10.30 -2.27
C PRO A 94 14.01 -10.23 -3.09
N ALA A 95 14.72 -11.36 -3.23
CA ALA A 95 15.93 -11.42 -4.05
C ALA A 95 15.67 -11.04 -5.51
N LYS A 96 14.60 -11.56 -6.11
CA LYS A 96 14.22 -11.23 -7.50
C LYS A 96 13.75 -9.78 -7.64
N LEU A 97 13.10 -9.23 -6.64
CA LEU A 97 12.70 -7.82 -6.63
C LEU A 97 13.93 -6.89 -6.60
N ARG A 98 14.93 -7.23 -5.78
CA ARG A 98 16.19 -6.49 -5.70
C ARG A 98 16.94 -6.50 -7.04
N GLU A 99 17.00 -7.63 -7.73
CA GLU A 99 17.61 -7.74 -9.06
C GLU A 99 16.94 -6.81 -10.08
N LYS A 100 15.64 -6.60 -9.97
CA LYS A 100 14.89 -5.71 -10.88
C LYS A 100 15.14 -4.23 -10.58
N LEU A 101 15.23 -3.85 -9.30
CA LEU A 101 15.46 -2.48 -8.87
C LEU A 101 16.06 -2.47 -7.46
N TRP A 102 17.22 -1.87 -7.30
CA TRP A 102 17.92 -1.74 -6.01
C TRP A 102 17.07 -1.08 -4.90
N ALA A 103 16.12 -0.21 -5.27
CA ALA A 103 15.24 0.43 -4.29
C ALA A 103 14.42 -0.58 -3.48
N HIS A 104 14.13 -1.77 -4.00
CA HIS A 104 13.47 -2.81 -3.23
C HIS A 104 14.31 -3.30 -2.04
N ASP A 105 15.64 -3.28 -2.17
CA ASP A 105 16.53 -3.71 -1.09
C ASP A 105 16.44 -2.78 0.14
N VAL A 106 16.39 -1.48 -0.09
CA VAL A 106 16.40 -0.48 0.98
C VAL A 106 15.02 -0.13 1.53
N HIS A 107 13.96 -0.31 0.74
CA HIS A 107 12.60 0.11 1.13
C HIS A 107 11.69 -1.05 1.56
N ALA A 108 11.85 -2.23 0.98
CA ALA A 108 10.89 -3.33 1.17
C ALA A 108 10.76 -3.82 2.63
N MET A 109 11.75 -3.57 3.48
CA MET A 109 11.69 -3.90 4.90
C MET A 109 11.14 -2.76 5.78
N LYS A 110 10.99 -1.57 5.23
CA LYS A 110 10.64 -0.35 5.98
C LYS A 110 9.31 0.27 5.54
N LEU A 111 8.98 0.13 4.27
CA LEU A 111 7.80 0.74 3.66
C LEU A 111 6.85 -0.33 3.14
N PRO A 112 5.53 -0.14 3.24
CA PRO A 112 4.57 -0.99 2.56
C PRO A 112 4.78 -0.96 1.04
N CYS A 113 4.62 -2.09 0.38
CA CYS A 113 4.65 -2.15 -1.08
C CYS A 113 3.64 -1.19 -1.71
N ALA A 114 2.51 -0.98 -1.04
CA ALA A 114 1.45 -0.06 -1.42
C ALA A 114 1.90 1.42 -1.46
N SER A 115 3.00 1.78 -0.80
CA SER A 115 3.52 3.17 -0.86
C SER A 115 4.06 3.54 -2.25
N CYS A 116 4.45 2.54 -3.05
CA CYS A 116 4.97 2.74 -4.40
C CYS A 116 4.10 2.09 -5.48
N HIS A 117 3.45 0.98 -5.15
CA HIS A 117 2.65 0.20 -6.09
C HIS A 117 1.16 0.36 -5.83
N THR A 118 0.42 0.71 -6.87
CA THR A 118 -1.04 0.65 -6.85
C THR A 118 -1.47 -0.82 -6.89
N LEU A 119 -2.13 -1.30 -5.84
CA LEU A 119 -2.51 -2.70 -5.70
C LEU A 119 -3.71 -3.08 -6.57
N HIS A 120 -4.60 -2.11 -6.84
CA HIS A 120 -5.71 -2.23 -7.76
C HIS A 120 -5.52 -1.23 -8.91
N PRO A 121 -4.58 -1.47 -9.83
CA PRO A 121 -4.21 -0.48 -10.82
C PRO A 121 -5.27 -0.32 -11.91
N LYS A 122 -5.40 0.91 -12.42
CA LYS A 122 -6.18 1.19 -13.65
C LYS A 122 -5.47 0.65 -14.89
N ASP A 123 -4.15 0.60 -14.85
CA ASP A 123 -3.27 0.11 -15.90
C ASP A 123 -2.61 -1.20 -15.46
N ASP A 124 -2.00 -1.90 -16.42
CA ASP A 124 -1.35 -3.18 -16.17
C ASP A 124 -0.22 -3.05 -15.13
N ALA A 125 -0.44 -3.63 -13.95
CA ALA A 125 0.53 -3.62 -12.86
C ALA A 125 1.86 -4.30 -13.22
N MET A 126 1.87 -5.20 -14.20
CA MET A 126 3.06 -5.91 -14.65
C MET A 126 4.03 -5.02 -15.44
N LYS A 127 3.55 -3.90 -15.97
CA LYS A 127 4.41 -2.91 -16.65
C LYS A 127 5.30 -2.13 -15.68
N GLY A 128 5.07 -2.27 -14.38
CA GLY A 128 5.83 -1.57 -13.36
C GLY A 128 5.63 -0.05 -13.38
N ILE A 129 6.39 0.63 -12.55
CA ILE A 129 6.36 2.09 -12.48
C ILE A 129 7.22 2.66 -13.61
N GLN A 130 6.63 3.45 -14.48
CA GLN A 130 7.35 4.07 -15.61
C GLN A 130 8.53 4.91 -15.12
N PRO A 131 9.68 4.95 -15.83
CA PRO A 131 10.90 5.61 -15.37
C PRO A 131 10.70 7.06 -14.93
N LYS A 132 9.95 7.85 -15.71
CA LYS A 132 9.64 9.26 -15.39
C LYS A 132 8.85 9.41 -14.07
N ASN A 133 7.90 8.51 -13.84
CA ASN A 133 7.08 8.51 -12.63
C ASN A 133 7.88 8.02 -11.42
N ARG A 134 8.82 7.10 -11.64
CA ARG A 134 9.72 6.60 -10.60
C ARG A 134 10.61 7.72 -10.05
N VAL A 135 11.24 8.52 -10.90
CA VAL A 135 12.07 9.67 -10.46
C VAL A 135 11.23 10.63 -9.63
N LYS A 136 10.04 11.00 -10.12
CA LYS A 136 9.12 11.86 -9.37
C LYS A 136 8.76 11.29 -8.00
N LEU A 137 8.42 10.02 -7.94
CA LEU A 137 8.06 9.33 -6.69
C LEU A 137 9.21 9.38 -5.67
N CYS A 138 10.45 9.14 -6.12
CA CYS A 138 11.63 9.24 -5.25
C CYS A 138 11.79 10.65 -4.68
N VAL A 139 11.76 11.66 -5.56
CA VAL A 139 11.97 13.06 -5.19
C VAL A 139 10.87 13.57 -4.26
N ASP A 140 9.61 13.27 -4.56
CA ASP A 140 8.47 13.71 -3.75
C ASP A 140 8.54 13.13 -2.34
N CYS A 141 8.77 11.83 -2.22
CA CYS A 141 8.83 11.14 -0.94
C CYS A 141 10.03 11.59 -0.09
N HIS A 142 11.22 11.60 -0.66
CA HIS A 142 12.42 12.03 0.05
C HIS A 142 12.40 13.52 0.41
N GLY A 143 11.83 14.37 -0.45
CA GLY A 143 11.65 15.79 -0.19
C GLY A 143 10.69 16.03 0.98
N GLU A 144 9.59 15.30 1.05
CA GLU A 144 8.65 15.38 2.17
C GLU A 144 9.28 14.89 3.48
N GLN A 145 10.04 13.82 3.42
CA GLN A 145 10.76 13.32 4.59
C GLN A 145 11.76 14.34 5.16
N GLN A 146 12.50 15.04 4.27
CA GLN A 146 13.44 16.09 4.68
C GLN A 146 12.71 17.27 5.33
N LYS A 147 11.60 17.73 4.77
CA LYS A 147 10.79 18.81 5.34
C LYS A 147 10.30 18.47 6.74
N ARG A 148 9.79 17.26 6.93
CA ARG A 148 9.31 16.79 8.24
C ARG A 148 10.44 16.66 9.26
N LYS A 149 11.61 16.22 8.85
CA LYS A 149 12.80 16.17 9.71
C LYS A 149 13.20 17.58 10.15
N ALA A 150 13.32 18.53 9.25
CA ALA A 150 13.65 19.91 9.56
C ALA A 150 12.63 20.56 10.51
N ALA A 151 11.34 20.31 10.29
CA ALA A 151 10.29 20.82 11.17
C ALA A 151 10.39 20.27 12.60
N LYS A 152 10.69 18.98 12.77
CA LYS A 152 10.91 18.37 14.09
C LYS A 152 12.13 18.92 14.79
N GLU A 153 13.23 19.14 14.07
CA GLU A 153 14.46 19.73 14.63
C GLU A 153 14.22 21.16 15.11
N ALA A 154 13.49 21.97 14.34
CA ALA A 154 13.12 23.33 14.75
C ALA A 154 12.26 23.34 16.03
N GLN A 155 11.26 22.44 16.13
CA GLN A 155 10.43 22.32 17.32
C GLN A 155 11.23 21.91 18.57
N SER A 156 12.18 21.00 18.41
CA SER A 156 13.03 20.54 19.52
C SER A 156 13.94 21.68 20.05
N GLN A 157 14.43 22.53 19.16
CA GLN A 157 15.27 23.68 19.54
C GLN A 157 14.47 24.72 20.31
N THR A 158 13.23 25.00 19.91
CA THR A 158 12.35 25.95 20.59
C THR A 158 12.03 25.49 22.03
N GLN A 159 11.71 24.20 22.22
CA GLN A 159 11.46 23.66 23.56
C GLN A 159 12.68 23.67 24.48
N SER A 160 13.87 23.53 23.91
CA SER A 160 15.13 23.57 24.70
C SER A 160 15.51 24.97 25.16
N THR A 161 15.09 26.01 24.46
CA THR A 161 15.30 27.42 24.88
C THR A 161 14.33 27.85 25.97
N GLU A 162 13.05 27.45 25.87
CA GLU A 162 12.06 27.79 26.90
C GLU A 162 12.31 27.14 28.27
N GLN A 163 13.06 26.03 28.31
CA GLN A 163 13.46 25.37 29.59
C GLN A 163 14.69 25.97 30.24
N LYS A 164 15.49 26.79 29.55
CA LYS A 164 16.66 27.43 30.10
C LYS A 164 16.38 28.79 30.73
N ASP A 165 15.25 29.38 30.46
CA ASP A 165 14.83 30.70 30.97
C ASP A 165 13.87 30.59 32.16
N LYS A 166 13.76 29.43 32.79
CA LYS A 166 13.03 29.17 34.04
C LYS A 166 14.00 28.70 35.14
#